data_75b974eadbf16d739354ab1a5d0f6564
#
_entry.id   75b974eadbf16d739354ab1a5d0f6564
#
_cell.length_a   1.000
_cell.length_b   1.000
_cell.length_c   1.000
_cell.angle_alpha   90.00
_cell.angle_beta   90.00
_cell.angle_gamma   90.00
#
_symmetry.space_group_name_H-M   'P 1'
#
loop_
_entity.id
_entity.type
_entity.pdbx_description
1 polymer ?
#
loop_
_entity_poly.entity_id
_entity_poly.type
_entity_poly.pdbx_seq_one_letter_code
_entity_poly.pdbx_strand_id
1 'polypeptide(L)'
;MVQDGTGIDAAGMLAGRLVIEVTDTPAAAFAAALAGDFGAEVVVCEPPPHGSGLRRLGPPAVHAAWWPIIARNKRSLAIDHDHPGALPVLQRLAARADLVARDACAAGSRVLEAAGDSGTAVDMHLFATGADRPDLWAWSTRPEFAAAASGMMALTGEPDGPAVQPEMPLADYCAGMMALSIALAELRAGRRRLCA
;
A
#
# COMPACT_ATOMS: atom_id res chain seq x y z
N MET A 1 32.54 -5.55 0.63
CA MET A 1 31.74 -6.27 1.64
C MET A 1 32.33 -5.91 3.00
N VAL A 2 31.78 -4.90 3.66
CA VAL A 2 32.21 -4.49 5.01
C VAL A 2 31.27 -5.24 5.96
N GLN A 3 31.74 -6.31 6.59
CA GLN A 3 31.08 -6.86 7.76
C GLN A 3 31.38 -5.91 8.92
N ASP A 4 30.41 -5.09 9.30
CA ASP A 4 30.42 -4.53 10.63
C ASP A 4 30.01 -5.65 11.58
N GLY A 5 30.67 -5.82 12.71
CA GLY A 5 30.53 -6.97 13.60
C GLY A 5 29.14 -7.09 14.28
N THR A 6 28.06 -6.52 13.71
CA THR A 6 26.69 -6.54 14.25
C THR A 6 25.85 -7.68 13.66
N GLY A 7 26.34 -8.38 12.62
CA GLY A 7 25.58 -9.47 11.98
C GLY A 7 24.32 -9.03 11.23
N ILE A 8 24.07 -7.75 11.13
CA ILE A 8 22.98 -7.18 10.32
C ILE A 8 23.54 -7.00 8.91
N ASP A 9 23.00 -7.74 7.94
CA ASP A 9 23.32 -7.56 6.53
C ASP A 9 22.95 -6.13 6.11
N ALA A 10 23.93 -5.36 5.63
CA ALA A 10 23.72 -3.99 5.17
C ALA A 10 22.70 -3.88 4.01
N ALA A 11 22.34 -5.00 3.41
CA ALA A 11 21.35 -5.07 2.34
C ALA A 11 19.88 -4.98 2.80
N GLY A 12 19.61 -5.10 4.11
CA GLY A 12 18.26 -5.10 4.68
C GLY A 12 17.55 -6.46 4.64
N MET A 13 16.54 -6.65 5.49
CA MET A 13 15.81 -7.92 5.67
C MET A 13 15.08 -8.40 4.41
N LEU A 14 14.68 -7.48 3.55
CA LEU A 14 13.96 -7.76 2.30
C LEU A 14 14.84 -7.59 1.05
N ALA A 15 16.15 -7.58 1.21
CA ALA A 15 17.05 -7.51 0.06
C ALA A 15 16.78 -8.63 -0.94
N GLY A 16 16.69 -8.26 -2.22
CA GLY A 16 16.37 -9.20 -3.31
C GLY A 16 14.89 -9.57 -3.43
N ARG A 17 14.00 -9.00 -2.60
CA ARG A 17 12.55 -9.15 -2.72
C ARG A 17 11.96 -8.05 -3.59
N LEU A 18 10.96 -8.43 -4.38
CA LEU A 18 10.20 -7.52 -5.24
C LEU A 18 8.81 -7.29 -4.68
N VAL A 19 8.44 -6.02 -4.50
CA VAL A 19 7.10 -5.58 -4.12
C VAL A 19 6.48 -4.81 -5.27
N ILE A 20 5.28 -5.19 -5.67
CA ILE A 20 4.47 -4.45 -6.62
C ILE A 20 3.38 -3.71 -5.87
N GLU A 21 3.27 -2.42 -6.12
CA GLU A 21 2.25 -1.57 -5.51
C GLU A 21 1.26 -1.10 -6.57
N VAL A 22 -0.03 -1.33 -6.30
CA VAL A 22 -1.15 -0.88 -7.13
C VAL A 22 -2.24 -0.35 -6.21
N THR A 23 -2.09 0.89 -5.76
CA THR A 23 -2.96 1.45 -4.72
C THR A 23 -3.22 2.93 -4.90
N ASP A 24 -4.37 3.37 -4.40
CA ASP A 24 -4.74 4.76 -4.18
C ASP A 24 -5.04 5.05 -2.69
N THR A 25 -4.71 4.11 -1.78
CA THR A 25 -4.87 4.32 -0.33
C THR A 25 -3.51 4.53 0.37
N PRO A 26 -3.45 5.42 1.37
CA PRO A 26 -2.23 5.64 2.15
C PRO A 26 -1.73 4.39 2.86
N ALA A 27 -2.64 3.51 3.31
CA ALA A 27 -2.31 2.30 4.06
C ALA A 27 -1.43 1.34 3.24
N ALA A 28 -1.87 0.96 2.03
CA ALA A 28 -1.11 0.04 1.19
C ALA A 28 0.19 0.69 0.68
N ALA A 29 0.15 1.99 0.33
CA ALA A 29 1.34 2.73 -0.06
C ALA A 29 2.37 2.83 1.06
N PHE A 30 1.93 3.00 2.31
CA PHE A 30 2.83 3.04 3.46
C PHE A 30 3.45 1.67 3.75
N ALA A 31 2.66 0.59 3.66
CA ALA A 31 3.19 -0.78 3.76
C ALA A 31 4.31 -1.03 2.75
N ALA A 32 4.10 -0.64 1.49
CA ALA A 32 5.10 -0.78 0.44
C ALA A 32 6.34 0.09 0.68
N ALA A 33 6.18 1.34 1.19
CA ALA A 33 7.31 2.19 1.56
C ALA A 33 8.17 1.58 2.67
N LEU A 34 7.54 1.00 3.70
CA LEU A 34 8.25 0.29 4.77
C LEU A 34 8.98 -0.96 4.25
N ALA A 35 8.38 -1.69 3.31
CA ALA A 35 9.08 -2.80 2.67
C ALA A 35 10.35 -2.31 1.95
N GLY A 36 10.29 -1.15 1.28
CA GLY A 36 11.45 -0.49 0.70
C GLY A 36 12.49 -0.07 1.73
N ASP A 37 12.07 0.44 2.91
CA ASP A 37 12.98 0.78 4.01
C ASP A 37 13.71 -0.47 4.55
N PHE A 38 13.09 -1.64 4.43
CA PHE A 38 13.71 -2.93 4.76
C PHE A 38 14.53 -3.55 3.61
N GLY A 39 14.73 -2.84 2.52
CA GLY A 39 15.62 -3.24 1.42
C GLY A 39 14.94 -3.93 0.25
N ALA A 40 13.62 -4.01 0.20
CA ALA A 40 12.91 -4.52 -0.98
C ALA A 40 13.02 -3.57 -2.17
N GLU A 41 13.03 -4.11 -3.39
CA GLU A 41 12.75 -3.35 -4.59
C GLU A 41 11.24 -3.12 -4.69
N VAL A 42 10.80 -1.87 -4.68
CA VAL A 42 9.38 -1.51 -4.75
C VAL A 42 9.07 -0.82 -6.08
N VAL A 43 8.09 -1.34 -6.80
CA VAL A 43 7.60 -0.75 -8.05
C VAL A 43 6.15 -0.34 -7.87
N VAL A 44 5.89 0.98 -7.89
CA VAL A 44 4.54 1.52 -7.91
C VAL A 44 4.04 1.61 -9.36
N CYS A 45 2.92 0.95 -9.63
CA CYS A 45 2.23 1.00 -10.92
C CYS A 45 1.16 2.08 -10.87
N GLU A 46 1.31 3.13 -11.66
CA GLU A 46 0.45 4.31 -11.57
C GLU A 46 0.02 4.80 -12.95
N PRO A 47 -1.23 5.33 -13.08
CA PRO A 47 -1.78 5.70 -14.39
C PRO A 47 -1.16 7.02 -14.90
N PRO A 48 -0.79 7.10 -16.19
CA PRO A 48 -0.44 8.37 -16.81
C PRO A 48 -1.71 9.24 -17.00
N PRO A 49 -1.58 10.56 -17.18
CA PRO A 49 -0.35 11.36 -17.10
C PRO A 49 -0.05 11.83 -15.67
N HIS A 50 -0.95 11.60 -14.72
CA HIS A 50 -0.91 12.27 -13.41
C HIS A 50 -0.39 11.39 -12.26
N GLY A 51 -0.19 10.10 -12.52
CA GLY A 51 0.20 9.13 -11.50
C GLY A 51 -0.93 8.79 -10.53
N SER A 52 -0.58 8.13 -9.43
CA SER A 52 -1.50 7.76 -8.35
C SER A 52 -2.23 8.97 -7.77
N GLY A 53 -3.48 8.78 -7.34
CA GLY A 53 -4.26 9.77 -6.58
C GLY A 53 -3.54 10.28 -5.34
N LEU A 54 -2.69 9.47 -4.75
CA LEU A 54 -1.89 9.81 -3.57
C LEU A 54 -0.92 10.98 -3.79
N ARG A 55 -0.54 11.26 -5.03
CA ARG A 55 0.28 12.45 -5.36
C ARG A 55 -0.43 13.77 -5.04
N ARG A 56 -1.76 13.73 -4.92
CA ARG A 56 -2.62 14.87 -4.66
C ARG A 56 -3.42 14.73 -3.35
N LEU A 57 -2.95 13.86 -2.45
CA LEU A 57 -3.61 13.65 -1.16
C LEU A 57 -3.45 14.90 -0.28
N GLY A 58 -4.56 15.33 0.34
CA GLY A 58 -4.63 16.50 1.21
C GLY A 58 -4.69 17.83 0.45
N PRO A 59 -4.56 18.96 1.14
CA PRO A 59 -4.54 20.29 0.54
C PRO A 59 -3.32 20.49 -0.39
N PRO A 60 -3.44 21.28 -1.47
CA PRO A 60 -2.34 21.51 -2.42
C PRO A 60 -1.02 21.95 -1.78
N ALA A 61 -1.09 22.71 -0.68
CA ALA A 61 0.09 23.19 0.02
C ALA A 61 0.95 22.07 0.64
N VAL A 62 0.36 20.89 0.90
CA VAL A 62 1.05 19.76 1.53
C VAL A 62 1.41 18.64 0.55
N HIS A 63 0.92 18.67 -0.69
CA HIS A 63 1.21 17.63 -1.69
C HIS A 63 2.72 17.38 -1.88
N ALA A 64 3.50 18.48 -1.94
CA ALA A 64 4.95 18.40 -2.15
C ALA A 64 5.69 17.76 -0.97
N ALA A 65 5.16 17.87 0.25
CA ALA A 65 5.75 17.27 1.44
C ALA A 65 5.29 15.83 1.66
N TRP A 66 4.04 15.54 1.34
CA TRP A 66 3.40 14.25 1.57
C TRP A 66 3.90 13.14 0.66
N TRP A 67 3.88 13.40 -0.65
CA TRP A 67 4.26 12.39 -1.64
C TRP A 67 5.67 11.81 -1.41
N PRO A 68 6.73 12.59 -1.15
CA PRO A 68 8.05 12.03 -0.87
C PRO A 68 8.10 11.09 0.33
N ILE A 69 7.21 11.27 1.32
CA ILE A 69 7.17 10.41 2.51
C ILE A 69 6.69 9.01 2.13
N ILE A 70 5.60 8.91 1.36
CA ILE A 70 5.02 7.61 1.00
C ILE A 70 5.64 7.01 -0.27
N ALA A 71 6.29 7.81 -1.10
CA ALA A 71 6.95 7.36 -2.33
C ALA A 71 8.44 7.03 -2.17
N ARG A 72 9.00 7.23 -0.96
CA ARG A 72 10.41 6.92 -0.71
C ARG A 72 10.73 5.46 -1.05
N ASN A 73 11.95 5.25 -1.56
CA ASN A 73 12.47 3.92 -1.93
C ASN A 73 11.64 3.18 -3.01
N LYS A 74 10.83 3.91 -3.79
CA LYS A 74 10.00 3.31 -4.84
C LYS A 74 10.44 3.76 -6.23
N ARG A 75 10.28 2.85 -7.18
CA ARG A 75 10.40 3.13 -8.61
C ARG A 75 9.01 3.23 -9.21
N SER A 76 8.78 4.23 -10.05
CA SER A 76 7.50 4.43 -10.72
C SER A 76 7.47 3.70 -12.06
N LEU A 77 6.37 3.00 -12.32
CA LEU A 77 6.00 2.45 -13.62
C LEU A 77 4.69 3.10 -14.07
N ALA A 78 4.76 3.94 -15.10
CA ALA A 78 3.55 4.48 -15.72
C ALA A 78 2.87 3.41 -16.57
N ILE A 79 1.64 3.05 -16.21
CA ILE A 79 0.83 2.07 -16.91
C ILE A 79 -0.62 2.52 -16.95
N ASP A 80 -1.19 2.59 -18.13
CA ASP A 80 -2.61 2.89 -18.33
C ASP A 80 -3.43 1.63 -18.04
N HIS A 81 -4.07 1.61 -16.89
CA HIS A 81 -4.83 0.46 -16.40
C HIS A 81 -6.07 0.13 -17.26
N ASP A 82 -6.56 1.09 -18.03
CA ASP A 82 -7.70 0.91 -18.93
C ASP A 82 -7.27 0.39 -20.32
N HIS A 83 -5.97 0.41 -20.61
CA HIS A 83 -5.45 -0.11 -21.86
C HIS A 83 -5.45 -1.65 -21.88
N PRO A 84 -5.92 -2.31 -22.97
CA PRO A 84 -5.97 -3.78 -23.03
C PRO A 84 -4.63 -4.50 -22.78
N GLY A 85 -3.53 -3.83 -23.07
CA GLY A 85 -2.18 -4.34 -22.81
C GLY A 85 -1.72 -4.27 -21.36
N ALA A 86 -2.45 -3.58 -20.46
CA ALA A 86 -2.06 -3.43 -19.06
C ALA A 86 -2.11 -4.76 -18.31
N LEU A 87 -3.17 -5.55 -18.50
CA LEU A 87 -3.37 -6.83 -17.82
C LEU A 87 -2.18 -7.79 -17.99
N PRO A 88 -1.70 -8.11 -19.21
CA PRO A 88 -0.54 -8.99 -19.36
C PRO A 88 0.75 -8.44 -18.74
N VAL A 89 0.92 -7.13 -18.68
CA VAL A 89 2.09 -6.51 -18.03
C VAL A 89 2.01 -6.68 -16.52
N LEU A 90 0.87 -6.32 -15.91
CA LEU A 90 0.65 -6.47 -14.46
C LEU A 90 0.73 -7.93 -14.01
N GLN A 91 0.18 -8.87 -14.80
CA GLN A 91 0.30 -10.31 -14.53
C GLN A 91 1.76 -10.77 -14.49
N ARG A 92 2.57 -10.36 -15.46
CA ARG A 92 4.01 -10.71 -15.50
C ARG A 92 4.78 -10.12 -14.33
N LEU A 93 4.43 -8.92 -13.90
CA LEU A 93 5.03 -8.29 -12.73
C LEU A 93 4.63 -9.02 -11.46
N ALA A 94 3.32 -9.24 -11.26
CA ALA A 94 2.80 -9.95 -10.09
C ALA A 94 3.33 -11.39 -9.98
N ALA A 95 3.50 -12.09 -11.10
CA ALA A 95 4.10 -13.43 -11.11
C ALA A 95 5.57 -13.47 -10.66
N ARG A 96 6.28 -12.34 -10.69
CA ARG A 96 7.67 -12.20 -10.24
C ARG A 96 7.79 -11.57 -8.86
N ALA A 97 6.72 -10.99 -8.36
CA ALA A 97 6.70 -10.32 -7.07
C ALA A 97 6.71 -11.34 -5.92
N ASP A 98 7.32 -10.94 -4.82
CA ASP A 98 7.20 -11.63 -3.53
C ASP A 98 5.98 -11.12 -2.76
N LEU A 99 5.70 -9.83 -2.89
CA LEU A 99 4.55 -9.15 -2.26
C LEU A 99 3.82 -8.29 -3.30
N VAL A 100 2.50 -8.25 -3.21
CA VAL A 100 1.65 -7.30 -3.94
C VAL A 100 0.87 -6.48 -2.93
N ALA A 101 1.11 -5.17 -2.90
CA ALA A 101 0.37 -4.22 -2.07
C ALA A 101 -0.72 -3.55 -2.92
N ARG A 102 -1.97 -3.78 -2.57
CA ARG A 102 -3.11 -3.23 -3.32
C ARG A 102 -4.29 -2.91 -2.41
N ASP A 103 -5.21 -2.12 -2.93
CA ASP A 103 -6.50 -1.84 -2.29
C ASP A 103 -7.67 -2.19 -3.22
N ALA A 104 -8.90 -2.15 -2.68
CA ALA A 104 -10.10 -2.47 -3.44
C ALA A 104 -10.50 -1.39 -4.46
N CYS A 105 -9.95 -0.19 -4.39
CA CYS A 105 -10.42 0.98 -5.14
C CYS A 105 -9.59 1.29 -6.37
N ALA A 106 -8.30 1.01 -6.34
CA ALA A 106 -7.41 1.30 -7.46
C ALA A 106 -7.83 0.54 -8.73
N ALA A 107 -7.84 1.23 -9.87
CA ALA A 107 -8.19 0.62 -11.15
C ALA A 107 -7.29 -0.57 -11.48
N GLY A 108 -5.99 -0.43 -11.25
CA GLY A 108 -5.03 -1.51 -11.46
C GLY A 108 -5.22 -2.71 -10.53
N SER A 109 -5.77 -2.50 -9.33
CA SER A 109 -6.15 -3.58 -8.41
C SER A 109 -7.24 -4.47 -9.00
N ARG A 110 -8.29 -3.86 -9.58
CA ARG A 110 -9.36 -4.61 -10.29
C ARG A 110 -8.81 -5.38 -11.49
N VAL A 111 -7.83 -4.81 -12.20
CA VAL A 111 -7.16 -5.50 -13.30
C VAL A 111 -6.40 -6.73 -12.78
N LEU A 112 -5.71 -6.62 -11.65
CA LEU A 112 -5.03 -7.74 -11.01
C LEU A 112 -6.00 -8.80 -10.48
N GLU A 113 -7.14 -8.41 -9.93
CA GLU A 113 -8.21 -9.34 -9.51
C GLU A 113 -8.75 -10.16 -10.68
N ALA A 114 -9.05 -9.49 -11.80
CA ALA A 114 -9.50 -10.15 -13.03
C ALA A 114 -8.45 -11.10 -13.62
N ALA A 115 -7.17 -10.86 -13.32
CA ALA A 115 -6.06 -11.71 -13.71
C ALA A 115 -6.02 -13.06 -12.98
N GLY A 116 -6.76 -13.17 -11.86
CA GLY A 116 -6.70 -14.33 -10.97
C GLY A 116 -5.45 -14.34 -10.10
N ASP A 117 -5.33 -15.41 -9.31
CA ASP A 117 -4.20 -15.59 -8.40
C ASP A 117 -2.90 -15.80 -9.19
N SER A 118 -1.95 -14.87 -9.09
CA SER A 118 -0.63 -15.01 -9.71
C SER A 118 0.23 -16.12 -9.09
N GLY A 119 -0.26 -16.73 -8.02
CA GLY A 119 0.26 -17.99 -7.45
C GLY A 119 1.60 -17.91 -6.73
N THR A 120 2.33 -16.79 -6.76
CA THR A 120 3.69 -16.70 -6.21
C THR A 120 3.87 -15.64 -5.13
N ALA A 121 3.11 -14.56 -5.16
CA ALA A 121 3.24 -13.43 -4.23
C ALA A 121 2.30 -13.55 -3.02
N VAL A 122 2.70 -12.97 -1.90
CA VAL A 122 1.76 -12.64 -0.81
C VAL A 122 0.97 -11.39 -1.24
N ASP A 123 -0.34 -11.50 -1.30
CA ASP A 123 -1.24 -10.44 -1.71
C ASP A 123 -1.75 -9.68 -0.47
N MET A 124 -1.25 -8.47 -0.27
CA MET A 124 -1.73 -7.53 0.75
C MET A 124 -2.89 -6.72 0.18
N HIS A 125 -4.10 -7.23 0.29
CA HIS A 125 -5.29 -6.54 -0.15
C HIS A 125 -5.97 -5.85 1.04
N LEU A 126 -5.83 -4.52 1.12
CA LEU A 126 -6.32 -3.73 2.23
C LEU A 126 -7.72 -3.18 1.97
N PHE A 127 -8.56 -3.29 2.99
CA PHE A 127 -9.93 -2.78 2.99
C PHE A 127 -10.15 -1.91 4.23
N ALA A 128 -10.72 -0.74 4.06
CA ALA A 128 -11.05 0.13 5.20
C ALA A 128 -12.17 -0.44 6.09
N THR A 129 -12.97 -1.38 5.58
CA THR A 129 -14.17 -1.90 6.25
C THR A 129 -14.29 -3.42 6.24
N GLY A 130 -13.22 -4.10 5.82
CA GLY A 130 -13.26 -5.53 5.57
C GLY A 130 -13.83 -5.90 4.20
N ALA A 131 -13.50 -7.10 3.76
CA ALA A 131 -13.85 -7.60 2.42
C ALA A 131 -15.36 -7.84 2.22
N ASP A 132 -16.13 -7.90 3.31
CA ASP A 132 -17.57 -8.14 3.33
C ASP A 132 -18.42 -6.87 3.10
N ARG A 133 -17.79 -5.69 3.01
CA ARG A 133 -18.48 -4.40 2.83
C ARG A 133 -18.06 -3.66 1.55
N PRO A 134 -18.30 -4.26 0.36
CA PRO A 134 -17.92 -3.66 -0.92
C PRO A 134 -18.64 -2.32 -1.21
N ASP A 135 -19.79 -2.10 -0.61
CA ASP A 135 -20.54 -0.85 -0.69
C ASP A 135 -19.79 0.35 -0.10
N LEU A 136 -18.85 0.10 0.81
CA LEU A 136 -18.06 1.13 1.47
C LEU A 136 -16.65 1.31 0.88
N TRP A 137 -16.23 0.48 -0.05
CA TRP A 137 -14.86 0.54 -0.61
C TRP A 137 -14.53 1.86 -1.28
N ALA A 138 -15.52 2.52 -1.92
CA ALA A 138 -15.33 3.82 -2.54
C ALA A 138 -14.93 4.93 -1.53
N TRP A 139 -15.21 4.72 -0.24
CA TRP A 139 -14.84 5.65 0.83
C TRP A 139 -13.44 5.38 1.38
N SER A 140 -12.89 4.19 1.14
CA SER A 140 -11.61 3.76 1.70
C SER A 140 -10.41 4.56 1.16
N THR A 141 -10.56 5.27 0.04
CA THR A 141 -9.54 6.19 -0.47
C THR A 141 -9.46 7.50 0.33
N ARG A 142 -10.39 7.72 1.27
CA ARG A 142 -10.46 8.92 2.09
C ARG A 142 -9.89 8.63 3.49
N PRO A 143 -8.80 9.29 3.90
CA PRO A 143 -8.21 9.10 5.23
C PRO A 143 -9.21 9.40 6.37
N GLU A 144 -10.14 10.33 6.13
CA GLU A 144 -11.19 10.68 7.08
C GLU A 144 -12.10 9.49 7.40
N PHE A 145 -12.37 8.66 6.40
CA PHE A 145 -13.22 7.49 6.59
C PHE A 145 -12.57 6.45 7.51
N ALA A 146 -11.29 6.15 7.32
CA ALA A 146 -10.55 5.23 8.16
C ALA A 146 -10.46 5.76 9.61
N ALA A 147 -10.20 7.04 9.78
CA ALA A 147 -10.15 7.69 11.10
C ALA A 147 -11.51 7.67 11.82
N ALA A 148 -12.61 7.87 11.09
CA ALA A 148 -13.96 7.79 11.64
C ALA A 148 -14.34 6.34 11.99
N ALA A 149 -14.13 5.40 11.07
CA ALA A 149 -14.48 4.00 11.23
C ALA A 149 -13.72 3.31 12.38
N SER A 150 -12.46 3.71 12.61
CA SER A 150 -11.64 3.21 13.72
C SER A 150 -11.98 3.83 15.09
N GLY A 151 -12.85 4.86 15.14
CA GLY A 151 -13.14 5.61 16.36
C GLY A 151 -12.06 6.64 16.74
N MET A 152 -11.00 6.77 15.96
CA MET A 152 -9.90 7.69 16.25
C MET A 152 -10.37 9.14 16.36
N MET A 153 -11.29 9.56 15.48
CA MET A 153 -11.85 10.91 15.52
C MET A 153 -12.62 11.21 16.80
N ALA A 154 -13.26 10.19 17.40
CA ALA A 154 -13.99 10.35 18.65
C ALA A 154 -13.06 10.43 19.88
N LEU A 155 -11.82 9.93 19.75
CA LEU A 155 -10.81 9.95 20.80
C LEU A 155 -9.86 11.16 20.68
N THR A 156 -10.02 11.97 19.62
CA THR A 156 -9.15 13.12 19.35
C THR A 156 -9.89 14.41 19.64
N GLY A 157 -9.25 15.33 20.37
CA GLY A 157 -9.81 16.63 20.70
C GLY A 157 -10.22 16.75 22.18
N GLU A 158 -11.05 17.74 22.48
CA GLU A 158 -11.56 17.99 23.83
C GLU A 158 -12.65 16.97 24.21
N PRO A 159 -12.76 16.54 25.48
CA PRO A 159 -13.69 15.48 25.91
C PRO A 159 -15.16 15.73 25.54
N ASP A 160 -15.60 16.98 25.57
CA ASP A 160 -16.97 17.39 25.27
C ASP A 160 -17.07 18.15 23.92
N GLY A 161 -16.00 18.11 23.13
CA GLY A 161 -15.89 18.76 21.82
C GLY A 161 -16.40 17.92 20.66
N PRO A 162 -16.47 18.50 19.45
CA PRO A 162 -16.76 17.75 18.26
C PRO A 162 -15.63 16.77 17.95
N ALA A 163 -15.95 15.67 17.22
CA ALA A 163 -14.94 14.75 16.71
C ALA A 163 -13.96 15.50 15.78
N VAL A 164 -12.67 15.30 16.01
CA VAL A 164 -11.60 15.99 15.26
C VAL A 164 -10.82 14.98 14.44
N GLN A 165 -10.64 15.29 13.16
CA GLN A 165 -9.79 14.48 12.30
C GLN A 165 -8.32 14.79 12.58
N PRO A 166 -7.49 13.77 12.86
CA PRO A 166 -6.04 13.94 12.85
C PRO A 166 -5.56 14.39 11.47
N GLU A 167 -4.64 15.36 11.41
CA GLU A 167 -4.08 15.83 10.13
C GLU A 167 -3.30 14.75 9.39
N MET A 168 -2.72 13.80 10.12
CA MET A 168 -2.06 12.63 9.54
C MET A 168 -3.05 11.48 9.38
N PRO A 169 -2.95 10.66 8.33
CA PRO A 169 -3.74 9.44 8.17
C PRO A 169 -3.18 8.33 9.07
N LEU A 170 -3.24 8.54 10.38
CA LEU A 170 -2.65 7.66 11.38
C LEU A 170 -3.29 6.27 11.36
N ALA A 171 -4.60 6.19 11.13
CA ALA A 171 -5.31 4.92 10.98
C ALA A 171 -4.76 4.10 9.80
N ASP A 172 -4.54 4.76 8.66
CA ASP A 172 -3.95 4.13 7.48
C ASP A 172 -2.51 3.65 7.74
N TYR A 173 -1.72 4.44 8.45
CA TYR A 173 -0.35 4.03 8.79
C TYR A 173 -0.32 2.81 9.70
N CYS A 174 -1.19 2.78 10.71
CA CYS A 174 -1.32 1.62 11.58
C CYS A 174 -1.74 0.38 10.78
N ALA A 175 -2.73 0.52 9.90
CA ALA A 175 -3.18 -0.56 9.03
C ALA A 175 -2.06 -1.05 8.11
N GLY A 176 -1.31 -0.15 7.49
CA GLY A 176 -0.18 -0.49 6.62
C GLY A 176 0.95 -1.22 7.36
N MET A 177 1.30 -0.80 8.57
CA MET A 177 2.29 -1.50 9.41
C MET A 177 1.83 -2.90 9.78
N MET A 178 0.56 -3.05 10.18
CA MET A 178 0.01 -4.36 10.51
C MET A 178 -0.04 -5.28 9.29
N ALA A 179 -0.52 -4.77 8.14
CA ALA A 179 -0.57 -5.54 6.90
C ALA A 179 0.82 -6.03 6.48
N LEU A 180 1.84 -5.17 6.51
CA LEU A 180 3.20 -5.61 6.21
C LEU A 180 3.68 -6.66 7.21
N SER A 181 3.44 -6.48 8.51
CA SER A 181 3.86 -7.44 9.54
C SER A 181 3.27 -8.82 9.31
N ILE A 182 1.97 -8.88 8.97
CA ILE A 182 1.30 -10.14 8.65
C ILE A 182 1.82 -10.70 7.32
N ALA A 183 2.01 -9.86 6.30
CA ALA A 183 2.56 -10.28 5.01
C ALA A 183 3.96 -10.89 5.15
N LEU A 184 4.82 -10.34 6.00
CA LEU A 184 6.14 -10.90 6.30
C LEU A 184 6.05 -12.26 7.00
N ALA A 185 5.09 -12.43 7.92
CA ALA A 185 4.84 -13.72 8.56
C ALA A 185 4.34 -14.77 7.55
N GLU A 186 3.45 -14.41 6.65
CA GLU A 186 2.96 -15.29 5.57
C GLU A 186 4.08 -15.63 4.57
N LEU A 187 4.89 -14.65 4.18
CA LEU A 187 6.04 -14.87 3.32
C LEU A 187 7.03 -15.88 3.95
N ARG A 188 7.30 -15.72 5.26
CA ARG A 188 8.13 -16.65 6.02
C ARG A 188 7.53 -18.04 6.12
N ALA A 189 6.22 -18.15 6.25
CA ALA A 189 5.47 -19.41 6.33
C ALA A 189 5.31 -20.09 4.96
N GLY A 190 5.71 -19.46 3.87
CA GLY A 190 5.52 -19.95 2.50
C GLY A 190 4.06 -19.92 2.05
N ARG A 191 3.21 -19.13 2.72
CA ARG A 191 1.82 -18.90 2.33
C ARG A 191 1.75 -17.71 1.38
N ARG A 192 0.67 -17.65 0.58
CA ARG A 192 0.63 -16.76 -0.60
C ARG A 192 -0.59 -15.84 -0.65
N ARG A 193 -1.44 -15.82 0.37
CA ARG A 193 -2.66 -15.01 0.38
C ARG A 193 -2.91 -14.37 1.72
N LEU A 194 -3.12 -13.06 1.72
CA LEU A 194 -3.54 -12.28 2.87
C LEU A 194 -4.55 -11.24 2.43
N CYS A 195 -5.73 -11.24 3.05
CA CYS A 195 -6.67 -10.12 3.04
C CYS A 195 -6.69 -9.51 4.44
N ALA A 196 -6.42 -8.23 4.55
CA ALA A 196 -6.43 -7.45 5.80
C ALA A 196 -7.37 -6.24 5.71
#